data_304320629fd2cbadcf8cb89463a3b74f
#
_entry.id   304320629fd2cbadcf8cb89463a3b74f
#
_cell.length_a   1.000
_cell.length_b   1.000
_cell.length_c   1.000
_cell.angle_alpha   90.00
_cell.angle_beta   90.00
_cell.angle_gamma   90.00
#
_symmetry.space_group_name_H-M   'P 1'
#
loop_
_entity.id
_entity.type
_entity.pdbx_description
1 polymer ?
#
loop_
_entity_poly.entity_id
_entity_poly.type
_entity_poly.pdbx_seq_one_letter_code
_entity_poly.pdbx_strand_id
1 'polypeptide(L)'
;MDKRITRDIKMIKVFVVLLLIVSLDASAITFNEAIKTLQSHESIESVTFKSKALSEEAELKGSWGDPKFKIAAKNFPKSSLEKDQTPMTGIEFGISQKIALTTKYGNIEDAFKSLSIAYQFDANDKKEALTKGLWEILIIKRKVSEELSILNENKTWISKILKVSKRLYSTGKTSQQALLDIQIRKSEIESEINNKKYELAQIDDRLKYLIGNTSVDADSVPWSSLKSESKKIKDNKELSLREKLKAKSLSLSASKLNYVPDLTVSFGYTKRSNIDGNGDFVGAAVSFPLPFSGEKYSKHGKAVQEKYMAVKNYENYKRLKRRDISVLKKEIKKLLGELNILKERTIKFAHNSREITSKSYGLGNSTYVELLQSELKLQKILMHKVMLEAKRDIKRATLKYVKGEPLNE
;
A
#
# COMPACT_ATOMS: atom_id res chain seq x y z
N MET A 1 29.77 -21.89 50.44
CA MET A 1 29.80 -20.47 50.07
C MET A 1 29.97 -20.21 48.57
N ASP A 2 29.85 -21.26 47.71
CA ASP A 2 30.29 -21.19 46.29
C ASP A 2 29.17 -21.21 45.20
N LYS A 3 27.94 -21.48 45.62
CA LYS A 3 26.82 -21.53 44.61
C LYS A 3 26.09 -20.20 44.39
N ARG A 4 26.28 -19.19 45.24
CA ARG A 4 25.70 -17.85 45.06
C ARG A 4 26.56 -16.99 44.13
N ILE A 5 27.87 -17.05 44.23
CA ILE A 5 28.80 -16.25 43.42
C ILE A 5 28.73 -16.65 41.93
N THR A 6 28.58 -17.94 41.62
CA THR A 6 28.42 -18.44 40.23
C THR A 6 27.07 -18.06 39.59
N ARG A 7 26.03 -17.83 40.41
CA ARG A 7 24.71 -17.40 39.91
C ARG A 7 24.67 -15.89 39.58
N ASP A 8 25.37 -15.10 40.40
CA ASP A 8 25.46 -13.64 40.18
C ASP A 8 26.37 -13.30 39.00
N ILE A 9 27.44 -14.06 38.76
CA ILE A 9 28.31 -13.91 37.57
C ILE A 9 27.57 -14.31 36.29
N LYS A 10 26.67 -15.32 36.32
CA LYS A 10 25.81 -15.66 35.16
C LYS A 10 24.75 -14.61 34.91
N MET A 11 24.13 -14.03 35.94
CA MET A 11 23.17 -12.94 35.79
C MET A 11 23.82 -11.67 35.25
N ILE A 12 25.01 -11.31 35.71
CA ILE A 12 25.78 -10.16 35.22
C ILE A 12 26.18 -10.37 33.75
N LYS A 13 26.60 -11.57 33.34
CA LYS A 13 26.88 -11.87 31.91
C LYS A 13 25.63 -11.81 31.03
N VAL A 14 24.48 -12.24 31.50
CA VAL A 14 23.22 -12.13 30.79
C VAL A 14 22.79 -10.66 30.72
N PHE A 15 22.99 -9.86 31.77
CA PHE A 15 22.65 -8.43 31.74
C PHE A 15 23.59 -7.60 30.86
N VAL A 16 24.89 -7.96 30.81
CA VAL A 16 25.87 -7.33 29.89
C VAL A 16 25.64 -7.71 28.44
N VAL A 17 25.21 -8.94 28.18
CA VAL A 17 24.80 -9.36 26.81
C VAL A 17 23.46 -8.71 26.39
N LEU A 18 22.53 -8.47 27.34
CA LEU A 18 21.28 -7.74 27.05
C LEU A 18 21.49 -6.23 26.86
N LEU A 19 22.53 -5.65 27.51
CA LEU A 19 22.88 -4.22 27.32
C LEU A 19 23.71 -3.95 26.05
N LEU A 20 24.34 -4.97 25.47
CA LEU A 20 25.04 -4.88 24.16
C LEU A 20 24.13 -5.00 22.93
N ILE A 21 22.83 -5.31 23.12
CA ILE A 21 21.84 -5.40 22.03
C ILE A 21 21.08 -4.07 21.85
N VAL A 22 21.30 -3.05 22.67
CA VAL A 22 20.52 -1.78 22.63
C VAL A 22 21.29 -0.60 22.01
N SER A 23 22.47 -0.79 21.46
CA SER A 23 23.10 0.20 20.59
C SER A 23 23.17 -0.29 19.15
N LEU A 24 22.03 -0.59 18.55
CA LEU A 24 21.87 -0.44 17.12
C LEU A 24 21.83 1.07 16.86
N ASP A 25 23.01 1.66 16.70
CA ASP A 25 23.11 2.91 15.95
C ASP A 25 22.30 2.71 14.69
N ALA A 26 21.26 3.50 14.52
CA ALA A 26 20.43 3.49 13.33
C ALA A 26 21.29 4.06 12.18
N SER A 27 22.24 3.24 11.70
CA SER A 27 23.00 3.59 10.51
C SER A 27 22.00 3.79 9.35
N ALA A 28 22.23 4.85 8.59
CA ALA A 28 21.40 5.11 7.42
C ALA A 28 21.47 3.90 6.49
N ILE A 29 20.32 3.36 6.11
CA ILE A 29 20.24 2.26 5.15
C ILE A 29 20.30 2.81 3.72
N THR A 30 20.79 2.00 2.79
CA THR A 30 20.76 2.37 1.37
C THR A 30 19.33 2.35 0.81
N PHE A 31 19.10 3.08 -0.29
CA PHE A 31 17.79 3.08 -0.96
C PHE A 31 17.36 1.66 -1.38
N ASN A 32 18.30 0.83 -1.84
CA ASN A 32 18.00 -0.54 -2.24
C ASN A 32 17.62 -1.44 -1.05
N GLU A 33 18.22 -1.25 0.11
CA GLU A 33 17.84 -1.93 1.35
C GLU A 33 16.45 -1.47 1.80
N ALA A 34 16.15 -0.18 1.75
CA ALA A 34 14.81 0.35 2.03
C ALA A 34 13.75 -0.29 1.13
N ILE A 35 14.02 -0.44 -0.19
CA ILE A 35 13.12 -1.15 -1.12
C ILE A 35 12.97 -2.63 -0.75
N LYS A 36 14.02 -3.30 -0.31
CA LYS A 36 13.92 -4.71 0.14
C LYS A 36 13.05 -4.84 1.38
N THR A 37 13.23 -3.96 2.36
CA THR A 37 12.40 -3.94 3.58
C THR A 37 10.92 -3.73 3.26
N LEU A 38 10.59 -2.85 2.29
CA LEU A 38 9.21 -2.69 1.84
C LEU A 38 8.56 -3.97 1.32
N GLN A 39 9.34 -4.95 0.84
CA GLN A 39 8.78 -6.21 0.29
C GLN A 39 8.13 -7.08 1.37
N SER A 40 8.58 -6.97 2.62
CA SER A 40 8.05 -7.68 3.79
C SER A 40 7.11 -6.80 4.64
N HIS A 41 6.62 -5.70 4.09
CA HIS A 41 5.68 -4.83 4.81
C HIS A 41 4.33 -5.54 5.00
N GLU A 42 3.76 -5.50 6.21
CA GLU A 42 2.56 -6.23 6.62
C GLU A 42 1.36 -5.98 5.70
N SER A 43 1.25 -4.77 5.14
CA SER A 43 0.18 -4.44 4.20
C SER A 43 0.30 -5.16 2.84
N ILE A 44 1.49 -5.62 2.45
CA ILE A 44 1.70 -6.45 1.25
C ILE A 44 1.44 -7.90 1.59
N GLU A 45 1.96 -8.37 2.73
CA GLU A 45 1.77 -9.74 3.21
C GLU A 45 0.29 -10.06 3.38
N SER A 46 -0.50 -9.14 3.96
CA SER A 46 -1.95 -9.28 4.10
C SER A 46 -2.65 -9.57 2.76
N VAL A 47 -2.28 -8.86 1.69
CA VAL A 47 -2.83 -9.10 0.35
C VAL A 47 -2.33 -10.42 -0.24
N THR A 48 -1.07 -10.78 0.04
CA THR A 48 -0.48 -12.05 -0.37
C THR A 48 -1.17 -13.24 0.30
N PHE A 49 -1.44 -13.17 1.60
CA PHE A 49 -2.23 -14.19 2.31
C PHE A 49 -3.65 -14.29 1.78
N LYS A 50 -4.28 -13.18 1.39
CA LYS A 50 -5.59 -13.21 0.71
C LYS A 50 -5.53 -13.96 -0.61
N SER A 51 -4.45 -13.78 -1.39
CA SER A 51 -4.23 -14.57 -2.62
C SER A 51 -4.11 -16.06 -2.34
N LYS A 52 -3.31 -16.46 -1.32
CA LYS A 52 -3.15 -17.85 -0.92
C LYS A 52 -4.48 -18.45 -0.46
N ALA A 53 -5.24 -17.73 0.39
CA ALA A 53 -6.55 -18.17 0.85
C ALA A 53 -7.53 -18.41 -0.33
N LEU A 54 -7.47 -17.59 -1.37
CA LEU A 54 -8.29 -17.80 -2.57
C LEU A 54 -7.82 -18.98 -3.42
N SER A 55 -6.53 -19.35 -3.35
CA SER A 55 -6.03 -20.58 -3.98
C SER A 55 -6.60 -21.82 -3.30
N GLU A 56 -6.60 -21.86 -1.96
CA GLU A 56 -7.21 -22.94 -1.19
C GLU A 56 -8.74 -22.97 -1.40
N GLU A 57 -9.37 -21.80 -1.48
CA GLU A 57 -10.81 -21.71 -1.78
C GLU A 57 -11.14 -22.21 -3.19
N ALA A 58 -10.21 -22.11 -4.14
CA ALA A 58 -10.38 -22.67 -5.48
C ALA A 58 -10.52 -24.20 -5.41
N GLU A 59 -9.63 -24.88 -4.70
CA GLU A 59 -9.69 -26.33 -4.52
C GLU A 59 -10.97 -26.75 -3.77
N LEU A 60 -11.31 -26.02 -2.68
CA LEU A 60 -12.52 -26.26 -1.92
C LEU A 60 -13.80 -26.16 -2.79
N LYS A 61 -13.90 -25.10 -3.61
CA LYS A 61 -15.08 -24.85 -4.45
C LYS A 61 -15.09 -25.70 -5.73
N GLY A 62 -13.92 -26.16 -6.19
CA GLY A 62 -13.77 -27.11 -7.30
C GLY A 62 -14.15 -28.54 -6.93
N SER A 63 -14.13 -28.89 -5.64
CA SER A 63 -14.45 -30.21 -5.15
C SER A 63 -15.96 -30.54 -5.26
N TRP A 64 -16.25 -31.79 -5.52
CA TRP A 64 -17.63 -32.31 -5.47
C TRP A 64 -18.13 -32.56 -4.05
N GLY A 65 -17.26 -32.40 -3.03
CA GLY A 65 -17.50 -32.71 -1.63
C GLY A 65 -17.24 -34.17 -1.31
N ASP A 66 -17.17 -34.46 -0.02
CA ASP A 66 -16.86 -35.81 0.49
C ASP A 66 -17.98 -36.82 0.28
N PRO A 67 -17.64 -38.10 0.09
CA PRO A 67 -18.58 -39.19 0.20
C PRO A 67 -19.26 -39.20 1.58
N LYS A 68 -20.55 -39.38 1.59
CA LYS A 68 -21.29 -39.45 2.86
C LYS A 68 -21.55 -40.92 3.20
N PHE A 69 -21.08 -41.33 4.37
CA PHE A 69 -21.42 -42.61 4.96
C PHE A 69 -22.67 -42.46 5.84
N LYS A 70 -23.63 -43.39 5.73
CA LYS A 70 -24.88 -43.39 6.44
C LYS A 70 -25.06 -44.71 7.21
N ILE A 71 -25.44 -44.63 8.45
CA ILE A 71 -25.96 -45.77 9.21
C ILE A 71 -27.38 -45.40 9.62
N ALA A 72 -28.34 -46.29 9.34
CA ALA A 72 -29.74 -46.03 9.69
C ALA A 72 -30.43 -47.30 10.18
N ALA A 73 -31.07 -47.23 11.31
CA ALA A 73 -32.02 -48.26 11.77
C ALA A 73 -33.36 -48.06 11.03
N LYS A 74 -33.84 -49.09 10.36
CA LYS A 74 -35.06 -49.02 9.53
C LYS A 74 -36.15 -49.91 10.07
N ASN A 75 -37.37 -49.40 10.06
CA ASN A 75 -38.61 -50.14 10.30
C ASN A 75 -38.65 -50.92 11.63
N PHE A 76 -37.99 -50.40 12.68
CA PHE A 76 -38.10 -50.94 14.00
C PHE A 76 -39.49 -50.65 14.54
N PRO A 77 -40.26 -51.72 15.06
CA PRO A 77 -41.54 -51.52 15.64
C PRO A 77 -41.45 -50.57 16.85
N LYS A 78 -42.37 -49.58 16.92
CA LYS A 78 -42.35 -48.56 17.98
C LYS A 78 -42.55 -49.16 19.36
N SER A 79 -43.34 -50.30 19.48
CA SER A 79 -43.72 -50.92 20.73
C SER A 79 -42.62 -51.75 21.39
N SER A 80 -41.76 -52.39 20.59
CA SER A 80 -40.75 -53.33 21.11
C SER A 80 -39.29 -52.90 20.78
N LEU A 81 -39.09 -52.17 19.68
CA LEU A 81 -37.78 -51.87 19.12
C LEU A 81 -36.92 -53.10 18.78
N GLU A 82 -37.58 -54.28 18.65
CA GLU A 82 -36.88 -55.52 18.32
C GLU A 82 -36.62 -55.63 16.81
N LYS A 83 -35.47 -56.25 16.44
CA LYS A 83 -34.99 -56.38 15.07
C LYS A 83 -35.66 -57.53 14.27
N ASP A 84 -36.28 -58.44 14.92
CA ASP A 84 -36.75 -59.72 14.37
C ASP A 84 -38.26 -59.86 14.31
N GLN A 85 -39.04 -58.82 14.51
CA GLN A 85 -40.52 -58.81 14.44
C GLN A 85 -41.07 -58.67 13.02
N THR A 86 -40.37 -58.04 12.12
CA THR A 86 -40.82 -57.87 10.74
C THR A 86 -39.69 -58.12 9.74
N PRO A 87 -40.01 -58.68 8.56
CA PRO A 87 -38.99 -58.86 7.50
C PRO A 87 -38.31 -57.59 6.98
N MET A 88 -38.92 -56.39 7.23
CA MET A 88 -38.45 -55.10 6.77
C MET A 88 -37.54 -54.42 7.79
N THR A 89 -37.41 -54.95 9.01
CA THR A 89 -36.56 -54.39 10.06
C THR A 89 -35.07 -54.66 9.74
N GLY A 90 -34.24 -53.65 9.86
CA GLY A 90 -32.80 -53.83 9.62
C GLY A 90 -31.96 -52.60 9.88
N ILE A 91 -30.66 -52.80 9.81
CA ILE A 91 -29.68 -51.72 9.88
C ILE A 91 -29.10 -51.52 8.48
N GLU A 92 -29.27 -50.31 7.93
CA GLU A 92 -28.74 -49.92 6.64
C GLU A 92 -27.38 -49.24 6.82
N PHE A 93 -26.42 -49.73 6.08
CA PHE A 93 -25.14 -49.08 5.85
C PHE A 93 -25.15 -48.55 4.41
N GLY A 94 -24.92 -47.24 4.23
CA GLY A 94 -24.98 -46.62 2.91
C GLY A 94 -23.79 -45.71 2.65
N ILE A 95 -23.38 -45.63 1.40
CA ILE A 95 -22.43 -44.63 0.92
C ILE A 95 -23.10 -43.84 -0.19
N SER A 96 -22.93 -42.53 -0.17
CA SER A 96 -23.44 -41.64 -1.25
C SER A 96 -22.41 -40.63 -1.67
N GLN A 97 -22.31 -40.38 -2.99
CA GLN A 97 -21.43 -39.40 -3.57
C GLN A 97 -22.19 -38.52 -4.56
N LYS A 98 -21.96 -37.21 -4.46
CA LYS A 98 -22.41 -36.25 -5.44
C LYS A 98 -21.50 -36.31 -6.65
N ILE A 99 -22.07 -36.34 -7.85
CA ILE A 99 -21.37 -36.39 -9.14
C ILE A 99 -21.87 -35.22 -9.99
N ALA A 100 -20.94 -34.39 -10.44
CA ALA A 100 -21.24 -33.30 -11.35
C ALA A 100 -21.35 -33.83 -12.80
N LEU A 101 -22.43 -33.49 -13.48
CA LEU A 101 -22.63 -33.82 -14.91
C LEU A 101 -22.03 -32.78 -15.86
N THR A 102 -21.50 -31.68 -15.32
CA THR A 102 -20.96 -30.57 -16.10
C THR A 102 -19.63 -30.12 -15.57
N THR A 103 -18.91 -29.30 -16.33
CA THR A 103 -17.63 -28.67 -15.94
C THR A 103 -17.81 -27.45 -15.01
N LYS A 104 -18.98 -27.28 -14.37
CA LYS A 104 -19.26 -26.09 -13.56
C LYS A 104 -18.27 -25.91 -12.39
N TYR A 105 -17.87 -27.03 -11.74
CA TYR A 105 -16.93 -26.99 -10.63
C TYR A 105 -15.54 -26.59 -11.11
N GLY A 106 -15.07 -27.08 -12.27
CA GLY A 106 -13.83 -26.62 -12.88
C GLY A 106 -13.87 -25.12 -13.23
N ASN A 107 -14.99 -24.63 -13.78
CA ASN A 107 -15.15 -23.19 -14.04
C ASN A 107 -15.17 -22.35 -12.75
N ILE A 108 -15.71 -22.88 -11.63
CA ILE A 108 -15.65 -22.21 -10.32
C ILE A 108 -14.23 -22.19 -9.79
N GLU A 109 -13.56 -23.32 -9.84
CA GLU A 109 -12.14 -23.45 -9.45
C GLU A 109 -11.28 -22.45 -10.21
N ASP A 110 -11.38 -22.41 -11.53
CA ASP A 110 -10.63 -21.51 -12.40
C ASP A 110 -10.99 -20.03 -12.12
N ALA A 111 -12.23 -19.73 -11.75
CA ALA A 111 -12.62 -18.40 -11.32
C ALA A 111 -11.89 -17.98 -10.04
N PHE A 112 -11.82 -18.86 -9.04
CA PHE A 112 -11.09 -18.57 -7.80
C PHE A 112 -9.56 -18.54 -8.01
N LYS A 113 -8.99 -19.40 -8.88
CA LYS A 113 -7.59 -19.31 -9.31
C LYS A 113 -7.29 -17.97 -9.98
N SER A 114 -8.16 -17.50 -10.87
CA SER A 114 -8.03 -16.17 -11.48
C SER A 114 -8.13 -15.03 -10.45
N LEU A 115 -8.97 -15.16 -9.42
CA LEU A 115 -9.02 -14.22 -8.30
C LEU A 115 -7.72 -14.25 -7.48
N SER A 116 -7.18 -15.43 -7.19
CA SER A 116 -5.88 -15.57 -6.51
C SER A 116 -4.78 -14.83 -7.27
N ILE A 117 -4.68 -15.04 -8.58
CA ILE A 117 -3.73 -14.33 -9.46
C ILE A 117 -3.98 -12.82 -9.45
N ALA A 118 -5.25 -12.39 -9.46
CA ALA A 118 -5.59 -10.96 -9.38
C ALA A 118 -5.07 -10.33 -8.08
N TYR A 119 -5.18 -11.03 -6.95
CA TYR A 119 -4.63 -10.55 -5.67
C TYR A 119 -3.10 -10.61 -5.60
N GLN A 120 -2.43 -11.50 -6.34
CA GLN A 120 -0.97 -11.42 -6.52
C GLN A 120 -0.57 -10.12 -7.23
N PHE A 121 -1.31 -9.74 -8.29
CA PHE A 121 -1.11 -8.45 -8.94
C PHE A 121 -1.46 -7.27 -8.03
N ASP A 122 -2.52 -7.37 -7.21
CA ASP A 122 -2.85 -6.34 -6.22
C ASP A 122 -1.73 -6.20 -5.16
N ALA A 123 -1.06 -7.28 -4.74
CA ALA A 123 0.10 -7.25 -3.85
C ALA A 123 1.30 -6.54 -4.52
N ASN A 124 1.56 -6.83 -5.79
CA ASN A 124 2.60 -6.14 -6.55
C ASN A 124 2.28 -4.65 -6.76
N ASP A 125 1.03 -4.29 -7.06
CA ASP A 125 0.58 -2.89 -7.14
C ASP A 125 0.76 -2.18 -5.80
N LYS A 126 0.44 -2.84 -4.69
CA LYS A 126 0.67 -2.33 -3.34
C LYS A 126 2.15 -2.07 -3.06
N LYS A 127 3.03 -2.97 -3.49
CA LYS A 127 4.48 -2.79 -3.40
C LYS A 127 4.94 -1.55 -4.17
N GLU A 128 4.49 -1.37 -5.41
CA GLU A 128 4.81 -0.18 -6.21
C GLU A 128 4.23 1.10 -5.58
N ALA A 129 3.02 1.03 -5.01
CA ALA A 129 2.41 2.15 -4.29
C ALA A 129 3.21 2.54 -3.04
N LEU A 130 3.73 1.58 -2.26
CA LEU A 130 4.60 1.84 -1.11
C LEU A 130 5.95 2.39 -1.55
N THR A 131 6.53 1.89 -2.65
CA THR A 131 7.76 2.43 -3.25
C THR A 131 7.57 3.89 -3.68
N LYS A 132 6.42 4.21 -4.31
CA LYS A 132 6.04 5.60 -4.60
C LYS A 132 5.93 6.43 -3.31
N GLY A 133 5.32 5.88 -2.26
CA GLY A 133 5.23 6.52 -0.94
C GLY A 133 6.61 6.82 -0.33
N LEU A 134 7.56 5.90 -0.44
CA LEU A 134 8.95 6.12 -0.02
C LEU A 134 9.58 7.30 -0.80
N TRP A 135 9.43 7.33 -2.12
CA TRP A 135 9.89 8.45 -2.92
C TRP A 135 9.28 9.79 -2.48
N GLU A 136 7.97 9.83 -2.21
CA GLU A 136 7.30 11.04 -1.73
C GLU A 136 7.89 11.52 -0.41
N ILE A 137 8.13 10.60 0.55
CA ILE A 137 8.74 10.93 1.84
C ILE A 137 10.17 11.46 1.65
N LEU A 138 11.00 10.80 0.84
CA LEU A 138 12.39 11.23 0.58
C LEU A 138 12.45 12.58 -0.11
N ILE A 139 11.56 12.85 -1.07
CA ILE A 139 11.46 14.15 -1.74
C ILE A 139 11.06 15.25 -0.74
N ILE A 140 10.09 14.96 0.13
CA ILE A 140 9.66 15.92 1.17
C ILE A 140 10.78 16.13 2.20
N LYS A 141 11.49 15.10 2.62
CA LYS A 141 12.64 15.22 3.52
C LYS A 141 13.70 16.13 2.93
N ARG A 142 14.09 15.91 1.67
CA ARG A 142 15.03 16.78 0.94
C ARG A 142 14.53 18.23 0.88
N LYS A 143 13.24 18.43 0.53
CA LYS A 143 12.61 19.77 0.52
C LYS A 143 12.78 20.46 1.87
N VAL A 144 12.43 19.83 2.97
CA VAL A 144 12.47 20.42 4.32
C VAL A 144 13.92 20.69 4.74
N SER A 145 14.86 19.83 4.38
CA SER A 145 16.30 20.04 4.63
C SER A 145 16.86 21.25 3.86
N GLU A 146 16.45 21.43 2.60
CA GLU A 146 16.83 22.61 1.79
C GLU A 146 16.20 23.90 2.35
N GLU A 147 14.91 23.86 2.76
CA GLU A 147 14.25 24.99 3.44
C GLU A 147 14.97 25.37 4.74
N LEU A 148 15.38 24.37 5.54
CA LEU A 148 16.16 24.60 6.76
C LEU A 148 17.51 25.24 6.48
N SER A 149 18.18 24.83 5.39
CA SER A 149 19.45 25.47 4.93
C SER A 149 19.25 26.93 4.59
N ILE A 150 18.18 27.28 3.84
CA ILE A 150 17.84 28.66 3.49
C ILE A 150 17.59 29.50 4.74
N LEU A 151 16.83 28.97 5.73
CA LEU A 151 16.56 29.66 6.98
C LEU A 151 17.82 29.89 7.80
N ASN A 152 18.73 28.93 7.87
CA ASN A 152 20.01 29.08 8.57
C ASN A 152 20.92 30.12 7.90
N GLU A 153 20.94 30.18 6.57
CA GLU A 153 21.63 31.23 5.83
C GLU A 153 21.05 32.61 6.17
N ASN A 154 19.73 32.72 6.16
CA ASN A 154 19.04 33.96 6.49
C ASN A 154 19.26 34.38 7.95
N LYS A 155 19.25 33.43 8.90
CA LYS A 155 19.58 33.70 10.31
C LYS A 155 21.00 34.27 10.44
N THR A 156 21.94 33.72 9.71
CA THR A 156 23.34 34.19 9.68
C THR A 156 23.41 35.61 9.10
N TRP A 157 22.71 35.86 8.00
CA TRP A 157 22.67 37.16 7.34
C TRP A 157 22.01 38.23 8.23
N ILE A 158 20.82 37.98 8.80
CA ILE A 158 20.11 38.93 9.68
C ILE A 158 20.93 39.26 10.94
N SER A 159 21.72 38.28 11.44
CA SER A 159 22.62 38.48 12.57
C SER A 159 23.75 39.45 12.24
N LYS A 160 24.29 39.42 11.00
CA LYS A 160 25.28 40.40 10.49
C LYS A 160 24.63 41.78 10.38
N ILE A 161 23.42 41.87 9.83
CA ILE A 161 22.68 43.13 9.70
C ILE A 161 22.39 43.75 11.08
N LEU A 162 22.00 42.94 12.06
CA LEU A 162 21.77 43.42 13.43
C LEU A 162 23.04 44.10 14.02
N LYS A 163 24.24 43.55 13.77
CA LYS A 163 25.50 44.16 14.20
C LYS A 163 25.72 45.51 13.52
N VAL A 164 25.47 45.61 12.20
CA VAL A 164 25.56 46.87 11.44
C VAL A 164 24.53 47.88 12.00
N SER A 165 23.29 47.49 12.21
CA SER A 165 22.24 48.37 12.72
C SER A 165 22.55 48.91 14.11
N LYS A 166 23.12 48.08 15.02
CA LYS A 166 23.56 48.56 16.35
C LYS A 166 24.62 49.66 16.22
N ARG A 167 25.57 49.54 15.28
CA ARG A 167 26.59 50.57 15.00
C ARG A 167 25.94 51.85 14.42
N LEU A 168 25.00 51.70 13.49
CA LEU A 168 24.29 52.85 12.91
C LEU A 168 23.45 53.56 13.97
N TYR A 169 22.83 52.85 14.87
CA TYR A 169 22.09 53.39 15.99
C TYR A 169 22.99 54.19 16.95
N SER A 170 24.15 53.66 17.33
CA SER A 170 25.10 54.34 18.20
C SER A 170 25.67 55.64 17.59
N THR A 171 25.59 55.79 16.24
CA THR A 171 26.01 57.00 15.54
C THR A 171 24.80 57.87 15.11
N GLY A 172 23.60 57.58 15.59
CA GLY A 172 22.37 58.35 15.28
C GLY A 172 21.84 58.20 13.85
N LYS A 173 22.39 57.24 13.06
CA LYS A 173 22.02 57.03 11.65
C LYS A 173 20.81 56.10 11.44
N THR A 174 20.29 55.45 12.49
CA THR A 174 19.09 54.63 12.43
C THR A 174 18.31 54.72 13.73
N SER A 175 17.01 54.36 13.71
CA SER A 175 16.14 54.43 14.86
C SER A 175 16.19 53.18 15.75
N GLN A 176 15.76 53.31 17.00
CA GLN A 176 15.54 52.14 17.88
C GLN A 176 14.51 51.17 17.31
N GLN A 177 13.45 51.69 16.65
CA GLN A 177 12.44 50.89 15.97
C GLN A 177 13.07 49.95 14.94
N ALA A 178 14.04 50.42 14.16
CA ALA A 178 14.75 49.60 13.19
C ALA A 178 15.50 48.43 13.86
N LEU A 179 16.08 48.64 15.03
CA LEU A 179 16.74 47.54 15.77
C LEU A 179 15.73 46.50 16.26
N LEU A 180 14.59 46.97 16.78
CA LEU A 180 13.53 46.07 17.24
C LEU A 180 12.95 45.22 16.10
N ASP A 181 12.66 45.83 14.95
CA ASP A 181 12.13 45.13 13.79
C ASP A 181 13.09 44.07 13.26
N ILE A 182 14.41 44.34 13.26
CA ILE A 182 15.42 43.36 12.86
C ILE A 182 15.52 42.24 13.90
N GLN A 183 15.36 42.54 15.21
CA GLN A 183 15.33 41.52 16.26
C GLN A 183 14.09 40.64 16.16
N ILE A 184 12.92 41.23 15.90
CA ILE A 184 11.65 40.51 15.68
C ILE A 184 11.85 39.56 14.51
N ARG A 185 12.37 40.06 13.37
CA ARG A 185 12.60 39.23 12.19
C ARG A 185 13.57 38.06 12.46
N LYS A 186 14.61 38.29 13.26
CA LYS A 186 15.51 37.20 13.69
C LYS A 186 14.76 36.13 14.51
N SER A 187 13.92 36.55 15.45
CA SER A 187 13.12 35.62 16.26
C SER A 187 12.12 34.82 15.42
N GLU A 188 11.49 35.47 14.40
CA GLU A 188 10.63 34.78 13.45
C GLU A 188 11.38 33.68 12.70
N ILE A 189 12.61 33.95 12.18
CA ILE A 189 13.43 32.97 11.50
C ILE A 189 13.81 31.81 12.44
N GLU A 190 14.13 32.11 13.70
CA GLU A 190 14.41 31.07 14.72
C GLU A 190 13.21 30.18 14.99
N SER A 191 12.00 30.75 15.04
CA SER A 191 10.75 29.99 15.15
C SER A 191 10.50 29.13 13.91
N GLU A 192 10.69 29.68 12.69
CA GLU A 192 10.58 28.92 11.44
C GLU A 192 11.58 27.74 11.40
N ILE A 193 12.82 27.93 11.83
CA ILE A 193 13.85 26.87 11.95
C ILE A 193 13.37 25.78 12.90
N ASN A 194 12.84 26.15 14.07
CA ASN A 194 12.35 25.18 15.05
C ASN A 194 11.20 24.35 14.47
N ASN A 195 10.23 24.99 13.81
CA ASN A 195 9.12 24.31 13.14
C ASN A 195 9.61 23.32 12.08
N LYS A 196 10.63 23.68 11.28
CA LYS A 196 11.22 22.80 10.28
C LYS A 196 11.95 21.59 10.87
N LYS A 197 12.57 21.74 12.04
CA LYS A 197 13.18 20.61 12.78
C LYS A 197 12.11 19.59 13.22
N TYR A 198 10.99 20.07 13.75
CA TYR A 198 9.87 19.17 14.09
C TYR A 198 9.23 18.52 12.85
N GLU A 199 9.13 19.25 11.74
CA GLU A 199 8.67 18.67 10.46
C GLU A 199 9.59 17.54 10.00
N LEU A 200 10.92 17.69 10.14
CA LEU A 200 11.89 16.60 9.86
C LEU A 200 11.67 15.40 10.79
N ALA A 201 11.51 15.63 12.09
CA ALA A 201 11.26 14.53 13.04
C ALA A 201 9.98 13.75 12.68
N GLN A 202 8.90 14.44 12.29
CA GLN A 202 7.68 13.77 11.82
C GLN A 202 7.90 12.96 10.53
N ILE A 203 8.78 13.42 9.64
CA ILE A 203 9.14 12.69 8.43
C ILE A 203 9.94 11.43 8.78
N ASP A 204 10.82 11.52 9.76
CA ASP A 204 11.61 10.38 10.26
C ASP A 204 10.69 9.31 10.89
N ASP A 205 9.66 9.70 11.63
CA ASP A 205 8.64 8.76 12.14
C ASP A 205 7.87 8.07 11.00
N ARG A 206 7.55 8.79 9.92
CA ARG A 206 6.91 8.20 8.73
C ARG A 206 7.84 7.22 8.01
N LEU A 207 9.14 7.52 7.93
CA LEU A 207 10.13 6.60 7.39
C LEU A 207 10.22 5.35 8.25
N LYS A 208 10.31 5.52 9.58
CA LYS A 208 10.36 4.41 10.54
C LYS A 208 9.16 3.48 10.41
N TYR A 209 7.95 4.01 10.24
CA TYR A 209 6.76 3.21 9.97
C TYR A 209 6.87 2.42 8.67
N LEU A 210 7.43 3.03 7.62
CA LEU A 210 7.45 2.44 6.28
C LEU A 210 8.55 1.40 6.09
N ILE A 211 9.75 1.65 6.64
CA ILE A 211 10.96 0.84 6.40
C ILE A 211 11.67 0.38 7.69
N GLY A 212 11.09 0.61 8.86
CA GLY A 212 11.70 0.24 10.15
C GLY A 212 12.91 1.09 10.55
N ASN A 213 13.34 2.07 9.74
CA ASN A 213 14.48 2.94 9.99
C ASN A 213 14.11 4.41 9.79
N THR A 214 14.79 5.32 10.50
CA THR A 214 14.56 6.77 10.44
C THR A 214 15.36 7.48 9.37
N SER A 215 16.36 6.82 8.76
CA SER A 215 17.21 7.46 7.76
C SER A 215 17.57 6.55 6.59
N VAL A 216 17.53 7.15 5.39
CA VAL A 216 18.04 6.56 4.16
C VAL A 216 19.23 7.41 3.72
N ASP A 217 20.31 6.75 3.32
CA ASP A 217 21.48 7.43 2.78
C ASP A 217 21.12 8.22 1.52
N ALA A 218 21.29 9.55 1.56
CA ALA A 218 20.88 10.46 0.51
C ALA A 218 21.66 10.25 -0.80
N ASP A 219 22.91 9.79 -0.71
CA ASP A 219 23.78 9.56 -1.87
C ASP A 219 23.41 8.25 -2.59
N SER A 220 22.79 7.31 -1.88
CA SER A 220 22.29 6.05 -2.44
C SER A 220 20.99 6.22 -3.25
N VAL A 221 20.28 7.36 -3.10
CA VAL A 221 18.99 7.59 -3.76
C VAL A 221 19.17 7.94 -5.24
N PRO A 222 18.62 7.16 -6.18
CA PRO A 222 18.82 7.38 -7.60
C PRO A 222 17.93 8.52 -8.15
N TRP A 223 18.17 9.78 -7.74
CA TRP A 223 17.38 10.95 -8.15
C TRP A 223 17.27 11.14 -9.66
N SER A 224 18.28 10.71 -10.43
CA SER A 224 18.29 10.77 -11.88
C SER A 224 17.24 9.87 -12.52
N SER A 225 16.92 8.74 -11.87
CA SER A 225 15.94 7.77 -12.36
C SER A 225 14.54 8.37 -12.52
N LEU A 226 14.18 9.36 -11.69
CA LEU A 226 12.89 10.06 -11.82
C LEU A 226 12.76 10.86 -13.15
N LYS A 227 13.86 11.15 -13.83
CA LYS A 227 13.87 11.89 -15.10
C LYS A 227 13.87 10.97 -16.31
N SER A 228 14.38 9.75 -16.15
CA SER A 228 14.48 8.76 -17.23
C SER A 228 13.13 8.08 -17.48
N GLU A 229 12.81 7.76 -18.74
CA GLU A 229 11.70 6.87 -19.08
C GLU A 229 12.23 5.43 -19.15
N SER A 230 11.48 4.51 -18.54
CA SER A 230 11.81 3.09 -18.61
C SER A 230 11.04 2.44 -19.76
N LYS A 231 11.71 1.50 -20.48
CA LYS A 231 11.06 0.65 -21.48
C LYS A 231 10.28 -0.51 -20.85
N LYS A 232 10.57 -0.84 -19.60
CA LYS A 232 9.86 -1.90 -18.85
C LYS A 232 8.58 -1.31 -18.26
N ILE A 233 7.43 -1.66 -18.83
CA ILE A 233 6.12 -1.23 -18.34
C ILE A 233 5.35 -2.45 -17.87
N LYS A 234 4.96 -2.47 -16.59
CA LYS A 234 4.11 -3.51 -16.00
C LYS A 234 3.07 -2.88 -15.11
N ASP A 235 1.86 -2.72 -15.63
CA ASP A 235 0.73 -2.20 -14.88
C ASP A 235 0.05 -3.31 -14.09
N ASN A 236 0.48 -3.51 -12.85
CA ASN A 236 -0.06 -4.53 -11.96
C ASN A 236 -1.55 -4.32 -11.66
N LYS A 237 -2.01 -3.06 -11.59
CA LYS A 237 -3.42 -2.73 -11.38
C LYS A 237 -4.29 -3.12 -12.57
N GLU A 238 -3.83 -2.86 -13.78
CA GLU A 238 -4.52 -3.29 -15.01
C GLU A 238 -4.61 -4.81 -15.10
N LEU A 239 -3.50 -5.51 -14.80
CA LEU A 239 -3.44 -6.97 -14.78
C LEU A 239 -4.40 -7.56 -13.76
N SER A 240 -4.44 -7.01 -12.54
CA SER A 240 -5.40 -7.43 -11.52
C SER A 240 -6.86 -7.30 -11.99
N LEU A 241 -7.22 -6.14 -12.54
CA LEU A 241 -8.58 -5.92 -13.03
C LEU A 241 -8.96 -6.85 -14.19
N ARG A 242 -7.99 -7.19 -15.06
CA ARG A 242 -8.19 -8.15 -16.15
C ARG A 242 -8.44 -9.56 -15.61
N GLU A 243 -7.68 -10.01 -14.62
CA GLU A 243 -7.90 -11.32 -13.99
C GLU A 243 -9.22 -11.36 -13.20
N LYS A 244 -9.62 -10.26 -12.53
CA LYS A 244 -10.95 -10.13 -11.90
C LYS A 244 -12.09 -10.24 -12.92
N LEU A 245 -11.93 -9.65 -14.08
CA LEU A 245 -12.90 -9.78 -15.19
C LEU A 245 -12.97 -11.22 -15.71
N LYS A 246 -11.82 -11.90 -15.88
CA LYS A 246 -11.73 -13.31 -16.27
C LYS A 246 -12.46 -14.19 -15.25
N ALA A 247 -12.20 -13.99 -13.95
CA ALA A 247 -12.87 -14.71 -12.87
C ALA A 247 -14.40 -14.56 -12.94
N LYS A 248 -14.91 -13.35 -13.15
CA LYS A 248 -16.36 -13.11 -13.28
C LYS A 248 -16.94 -13.71 -14.56
N SER A 249 -16.15 -13.79 -15.63
CA SER A 249 -16.56 -14.49 -16.85
C SER A 249 -16.68 -15.99 -16.65
N LEU A 250 -15.73 -16.61 -15.92
CA LEU A 250 -15.78 -18.03 -15.56
C LEU A 250 -16.93 -18.33 -14.59
N SER A 251 -17.17 -17.47 -13.59
CA SER A 251 -18.32 -17.56 -12.70
C SER A 251 -19.66 -17.50 -13.43
N LEU A 252 -19.75 -16.65 -14.46
CA LEU A 252 -20.93 -16.62 -15.32
C LEU A 252 -21.09 -17.92 -16.12
N SER A 253 -20.00 -18.47 -16.66
CA SER A 253 -20.03 -19.78 -17.35
C SER A 253 -20.47 -20.89 -16.39
N ALA A 254 -19.95 -20.92 -15.18
CA ALA A 254 -20.38 -21.87 -14.15
C ALA A 254 -21.87 -21.72 -13.81
N SER A 255 -22.37 -20.48 -13.72
CA SER A 255 -23.80 -20.23 -13.42
C SER A 255 -24.74 -20.72 -14.53
N LYS A 256 -24.33 -20.64 -15.80
CA LYS A 256 -25.04 -21.22 -16.93
C LYS A 256 -25.12 -22.75 -16.83
N LEU A 257 -24.02 -23.40 -16.50
CA LEU A 257 -23.95 -24.85 -16.33
C LEU A 257 -24.70 -25.34 -15.09
N ASN A 258 -25.04 -24.47 -14.16
CA ASN A 258 -25.81 -24.82 -12.97
C ASN A 258 -27.29 -25.12 -13.25
N TYR A 259 -27.80 -24.88 -14.45
CA TYR A 259 -29.13 -25.36 -14.85
C TYR A 259 -29.18 -26.88 -14.97
N VAL A 260 -28.06 -27.55 -15.28
CA VAL A 260 -27.93 -29.00 -15.23
C VAL A 260 -27.70 -29.42 -13.77
N PRO A 261 -28.58 -30.24 -13.18
CA PRO A 261 -28.46 -30.68 -11.79
C PRO A 261 -27.27 -31.63 -11.63
N ASP A 262 -26.68 -31.66 -10.41
CA ASP A 262 -25.78 -32.74 -10.02
C ASP A 262 -26.56 -33.97 -9.67
N LEU A 263 -25.99 -35.13 -9.93
CA LEU A 263 -26.52 -36.40 -9.46
C LEU A 263 -25.93 -36.73 -8.09
N THR A 264 -26.73 -37.33 -7.22
CA THR A 264 -26.23 -38.04 -6.04
C THR A 264 -26.48 -39.52 -6.28
N VAL A 265 -25.40 -40.28 -6.36
CA VAL A 265 -25.47 -41.76 -6.44
C VAL A 265 -25.25 -42.31 -5.07
N SER A 266 -26.08 -43.23 -4.67
CA SER A 266 -25.98 -43.92 -3.36
C SER A 266 -26.11 -45.42 -3.51
N PHE A 267 -25.32 -46.13 -2.73
CA PHE A 267 -25.37 -47.59 -2.56
C PHE A 267 -25.58 -47.89 -1.09
N GLY A 268 -26.45 -48.87 -0.81
CA GLY A 268 -26.76 -49.27 0.54
C GLY A 268 -26.81 -50.81 0.69
N TYR A 269 -26.37 -51.25 1.84
CA TYR A 269 -26.51 -52.64 2.29
C TYR A 269 -27.33 -52.63 3.57
N THR A 270 -28.43 -53.43 3.62
CA THR A 270 -29.31 -53.54 4.78
C THR A 270 -29.17 -54.93 5.36
N LYS A 271 -28.58 -54.99 6.55
CA LYS A 271 -28.53 -56.21 7.36
C LYS A 271 -29.84 -56.32 8.11
N ARG A 272 -30.53 -57.43 7.93
CA ARG A 272 -31.85 -57.70 8.56
C ARG A 272 -31.91 -59.06 9.22
N SER A 273 -32.95 -59.33 10.03
CA SER A 273 -33.26 -60.64 10.49
C SER A 273 -33.89 -61.47 9.35
N ASN A 274 -33.34 -62.61 9.07
CA ASN A 274 -33.75 -63.47 7.93
C ASN A 274 -35.04 -64.25 8.19
N ILE A 275 -36.16 -63.59 8.65
CA ILE A 275 -37.39 -64.15 8.99
C ILE A 275 -38.14 -64.79 7.79
N ASP A 276 -37.99 -64.17 6.62
CA ASP A 276 -38.63 -64.55 5.35
C ASP A 276 -37.75 -65.40 4.44
N GLY A 277 -36.52 -65.71 4.87
CA GLY A 277 -35.56 -66.56 4.08
C GLY A 277 -34.84 -65.82 2.93
N ASN A 278 -35.15 -64.57 2.74
CA ASN A 278 -34.57 -63.77 1.60
C ASN A 278 -33.20 -63.14 1.89
N GLY A 279 -32.69 -63.23 3.13
CA GLY A 279 -31.39 -62.68 3.52
C GLY A 279 -31.33 -61.12 3.57
N ASP A 280 -30.14 -60.60 3.45
CA ASP A 280 -29.86 -59.13 3.48
C ASP A 280 -30.16 -58.48 2.12
N PHE A 281 -30.39 -57.16 2.13
CA PHE A 281 -30.71 -56.42 0.92
C PHE A 281 -29.59 -55.47 0.49
N VAL A 282 -29.38 -55.35 -0.83
CA VAL A 282 -28.56 -54.34 -1.47
C VAL A 282 -29.46 -53.38 -2.24
N GLY A 283 -29.21 -52.10 -2.12
CA GLY A 283 -29.95 -51.06 -2.83
C GLY A 283 -29.04 -50.09 -3.53
N ALA A 284 -29.48 -49.56 -4.64
CA ALA A 284 -28.85 -48.41 -5.31
C ALA A 284 -29.92 -47.36 -5.58
N ALA A 285 -29.55 -46.07 -5.44
CA ALA A 285 -30.45 -44.97 -5.73
C ALA A 285 -29.70 -43.83 -6.38
N VAL A 286 -30.36 -43.13 -7.32
CA VAL A 286 -29.89 -41.91 -7.94
C VAL A 286 -30.92 -40.83 -7.63
N SER A 287 -30.47 -39.71 -7.09
CA SER A 287 -31.31 -38.54 -6.81
C SER A 287 -30.69 -37.28 -7.44
N PHE A 288 -31.55 -36.37 -7.86
CA PHE A 288 -31.14 -35.07 -8.39
C PHE A 288 -32.23 -34.02 -8.08
N PRO A 289 -31.79 -32.73 -7.82
CA PRO A 289 -32.75 -31.66 -7.58
C PRO A 289 -33.40 -31.21 -8.89
N LEU A 290 -34.73 -31.03 -8.87
CA LEU A 290 -35.45 -30.46 -10.00
C LEU A 290 -35.33 -28.92 -10.02
N PRO A 291 -35.07 -28.30 -11.16
CA PRO A 291 -34.74 -26.86 -11.23
C PRO A 291 -35.97 -25.94 -11.28
N PHE A 292 -36.95 -26.16 -10.39
CA PHE A 292 -38.22 -25.40 -10.36
C PHE A 292 -38.12 -24.08 -9.55
N SER A 293 -37.06 -23.89 -8.73
CA SER A 293 -36.91 -22.68 -7.92
C SER A 293 -36.34 -21.51 -8.71
N GLY A 294 -36.77 -20.27 -8.37
CA GLY A 294 -36.22 -19.03 -8.92
C GLY A 294 -34.72 -18.80 -8.62
N GLU A 295 -34.14 -19.59 -7.71
CA GLU A 295 -32.76 -19.44 -7.23
C GLU A 295 -31.73 -19.52 -8.37
N LYS A 296 -31.87 -20.49 -9.28
CA LYS A 296 -30.92 -20.66 -10.41
C LYS A 296 -30.95 -19.48 -11.36
N TYR A 297 -32.16 -18.94 -11.64
CA TYR A 297 -32.34 -17.75 -12.49
C TYR A 297 -31.72 -16.52 -11.83
N SER A 298 -31.95 -16.31 -10.54
CA SER A 298 -31.39 -15.21 -9.78
C SER A 298 -29.87 -15.30 -9.66
N LYS A 299 -29.31 -16.48 -9.44
CA LYS A 299 -27.85 -16.70 -9.44
C LYS A 299 -27.22 -16.37 -10.80
N HIS A 300 -27.88 -16.78 -11.88
CA HIS A 300 -27.42 -16.45 -13.24
C HIS A 300 -27.51 -14.93 -13.49
N GLY A 301 -28.66 -14.31 -13.20
CA GLY A 301 -28.83 -12.85 -13.33
C GLY A 301 -27.77 -12.08 -12.53
N LYS A 302 -27.52 -12.48 -11.29
CA LYS A 302 -26.43 -11.92 -10.47
C LYS A 302 -25.06 -12.04 -11.15
N ALA A 303 -24.69 -13.20 -11.68
CA ALA A 303 -23.43 -13.44 -12.35
C ALA A 303 -23.26 -12.57 -13.62
N VAL A 304 -24.36 -12.34 -14.37
CA VAL A 304 -24.39 -11.44 -15.51
C VAL A 304 -24.04 -10.00 -15.08
N GLN A 305 -24.73 -9.49 -14.05
CA GLN A 305 -24.50 -8.14 -13.55
C GLN A 305 -23.08 -7.96 -12.99
N GLU A 306 -22.56 -8.95 -12.26
CA GLU A 306 -21.21 -8.95 -11.71
C GLU A 306 -20.14 -8.93 -12.83
N LYS A 307 -20.37 -9.64 -13.93
CA LYS A 307 -19.49 -9.57 -15.11
C LYS A 307 -19.52 -8.17 -15.71
N TYR A 308 -20.71 -7.58 -15.94
CA TYR A 308 -20.81 -6.23 -16.48
C TYR A 308 -20.17 -5.19 -15.58
N MET A 309 -20.32 -5.31 -14.25
CA MET A 309 -19.63 -4.47 -13.28
C MET A 309 -18.09 -4.58 -13.45
N ALA A 310 -17.56 -5.79 -13.60
CA ALA A 310 -16.12 -5.99 -13.78
C ALA A 310 -15.63 -5.39 -15.13
N VAL A 311 -16.40 -5.51 -16.23
CA VAL A 311 -16.11 -4.86 -17.50
C VAL A 311 -16.04 -3.33 -17.32
N LYS A 312 -17.05 -2.74 -16.66
CA LYS A 312 -17.10 -1.29 -16.46
C LYS A 312 -15.99 -0.78 -15.56
N ASN A 313 -15.60 -1.53 -14.54
CA ASN A 313 -14.46 -1.20 -13.69
C ASN A 313 -13.14 -1.21 -14.49
N TYR A 314 -12.94 -2.21 -15.35
CA TYR A 314 -11.75 -2.28 -16.21
C TYR A 314 -11.72 -1.13 -17.25
N GLU A 315 -12.83 -0.85 -17.92
CA GLU A 315 -12.94 0.26 -18.87
C GLU A 315 -12.71 1.61 -18.20
N ASN A 316 -13.32 1.82 -17.03
CA ASN A 316 -13.14 3.04 -16.24
C ASN A 316 -11.68 3.25 -15.83
N TYR A 317 -11.01 2.20 -15.34
CA TYR A 317 -9.59 2.28 -15.01
C TYR A 317 -8.75 2.73 -16.21
N LYS A 318 -8.97 2.15 -17.40
CA LYS A 318 -8.23 2.54 -18.61
C LYS A 318 -8.47 4.00 -19.01
N ARG A 319 -9.67 4.53 -18.82
CA ARG A 319 -9.97 5.95 -19.06
C ARG A 319 -9.29 6.85 -18.04
N LEU A 320 -9.37 6.51 -16.75
CA LEU A 320 -8.71 7.22 -15.66
C LEU A 320 -7.20 7.27 -15.87
N LYS A 321 -6.58 6.14 -16.16
CA LYS A 321 -5.13 6.05 -16.43
C LYS A 321 -4.70 6.99 -17.57
N ARG A 322 -5.43 7.01 -18.72
CA ARG A 322 -5.12 7.91 -19.84
C ARG A 322 -5.24 9.37 -19.43
N ARG A 323 -6.30 9.73 -18.70
CA ARG A 323 -6.51 11.08 -18.17
C ARG A 323 -5.35 11.48 -17.26
N ASP A 324 -5.02 10.62 -16.28
CA ASP A 324 -4.01 10.93 -15.26
C ASP A 324 -2.62 11.09 -15.87
N ILE A 325 -2.23 10.23 -16.81
CA ILE A 325 -0.98 10.39 -17.57
C ILE A 325 -0.95 11.73 -18.31
N SER A 326 -2.04 12.12 -18.98
CA SER A 326 -2.12 13.38 -19.72
C SER A 326 -2.03 14.59 -18.78
N VAL A 327 -2.76 14.57 -17.66
CA VAL A 327 -2.75 15.64 -16.66
C VAL A 327 -1.37 15.77 -16.05
N LEU A 328 -0.77 14.66 -15.56
CA LEU A 328 0.56 14.68 -14.94
C LEU A 328 1.65 15.18 -15.89
N LYS A 329 1.62 14.80 -17.17
CA LYS A 329 2.57 15.33 -18.16
C LYS A 329 2.45 16.84 -18.32
N LYS A 330 1.22 17.38 -18.37
CA LYS A 330 0.99 18.83 -18.47
C LYS A 330 1.42 19.57 -17.20
N GLU A 331 1.13 19.01 -16.02
CA GLU A 331 1.56 19.57 -14.74
C GLU A 331 3.10 19.63 -14.63
N ILE A 332 3.79 18.54 -15.00
CA ILE A 332 5.27 18.50 -15.01
C ILE A 332 5.83 19.56 -15.98
N LYS A 333 5.25 19.68 -17.19
CA LYS A 333 5.67 20.70 -18.17
C LYS A 333 5.48 22.13 -17.63
N LYS A 334 4.33 22.41 -16.97
CA LYS A 334 4.06 23.69 -16.30
C LYS A 334 5.14 23.99 -15.24
N LEU A 335 5.40 23.04 -14.33
CA LEU A 335 6.37 23.20 -13.25
C LEU A 335 7.79 23.42 -13.78
N LEU A 336 8.17 22.75 -14.87
CA LEU A 336 9.47 22.96 -15.52
C LEU A 336 9.59 24.37 -16.13
N GLY A 337 8.53 24.88 -16.78
CA GLY A 337 8.51 26.23 -17.31
C GLY A 337 8.65 27.29 -16.21
N GLU A 338 7.90 27.13 -15.11
CA GLU A 338 7.96 28.02 -13.95
C GLU A 338 9.35 28.00 -13.28
N LEU A 339 9.91 26.83 -13.06
CA LEU A 339 11.26 26.65 -12.50
C LEU A 339 12.33 27.28 -13.38
N ASN A 340 12.20 27.20 -14.70
CA ASN A 340 13.16 27.81 -15.63
C ASN A 340 13.17 29.33 -15.49
N ILE A 341 12.00 29.97 -15.51
CA ILE A 341 11.88 31.44 -15.31
C ILE A 341 12.46 31.84 -13.96
N LEU A 342 12.12 31.06 -12.92
CA LEU A 342 12.56 31.34 -11.55
C LEU A 342 14.09 31.30 -11.44
N LYS A 343 14.74 30.26 -12.00
CA LYS A 343 16.20 30.06 -11.94
C LYS A 343 16.96 31.04 -12.79
N GLU A 344 16.50 31.28 -14.03
CA GLU A 344 17.23 32.11 -14.98
C GLU A 344 17.14 33.59 -14.68
N ARG A 345 16.05 34.06 -14.10
CA ARG A 345 15.81 35.50 -13.91
C ARG A 345 15.52 35.88 -12.47
N THR A 346 14.44 35.33 -11.89
CA THR A 346 13.86 35.84 -10.65
C THR A 346 14.83 35.73 -9.48
N ILE A 347 15.50 34.60 -9.32
CA ILE A 347 16.46 34.37 -8.23
C ILE A 347 17.66 35.30 -8.37
N LYS A 348 18.20 35.48 -9.60
CA LYS A 348 19.32 36.36 -9.85
C LYS A 348 18.99 37.81 -9.50
N PHE A 349 17.81 38.28 -9.91
CA PHE A 349 17.36 39.65 -9.56
C PHE A 349 17.10 39.84 -8.07
N ALA A 350 16.55 38.81 -7.39
CA ALA A 350 16.33 38.90 -5.95
C ALA A 350 17.63 38.91 -5.15
N HIS A 351 18.63 38.12 -5.54
CA HIS A 351 19.96 38.14 -4.94
C HIS A 351 20.64 39.52 -5.12
N ASN A 352 20.64 40.05 -6.34
CA ASN A 352 21.20 41.38 -6.61
C ASN A 352 20.49 42.48 -5.83
N SER A 353 19.16 42.43 -5.77
CA SER A 353 18.34 43.36 -4.95
C SER A 353 18.76 43.35 -3.49
N ARG A 354 18.84 42.15 -2.86
CA ARG A 354 19.28 42.01 -1.46
C ARG A 354 20.71 42.52 -1.26
N GLU A 355 21.63 42.25 -2.19
CA GLU A 355 23.02 42.67 -2.09
C GLU A 355 23.16 44.19 -2.17
N ILE A 356 22.52 44.82 -3.17
CA ILE A 356 22.53 46.27 -3.35
C ILE A 356 21.93 46.98 -2.14
N THR A 357 20.74 46.54 -1.70
CA THR A 357 20.05 47.15 -0.57
C THR A 357 20.83 46.97 0.75
N SER A 358 21.51 45.83 0.94
CA SER A 358 22.38 45.60 2.09
C SER A 358 23.61 46.51 2.12
N LYS A 359 24.26 46.73 0.97
CA LYS A 359 25.37 47.68 0.85
C LYS A 359 24.89 49.11 1.11
N SER A 360 23.80 49.54 0.49
CA SER A 360 23.21 50.87 0.66
C SER A 360 22.81 51.15 2.13
N TYR A 361 22.20 50.16 2.80
CA TYR A 361 21.87 50.26 4.21
C TYR A 361 23.09 50.42 5.09
N GLY A 362 24.18 49.67 4.81
CA GLY A 362 25.45 49.76 5.54
C GLY A 362 26.12 51.14 5.43
N LEU A 363 25.83 51.85 4.36
CA LEU A 363 26.29 53.26 4.11
C LEU A 363 25.33 54.31 4.67
N GLY A 364 24.12 53.93 5.09
CA GLY A 364 23.06 54.84 5.54
C GLY A 364 22.22 55.43 4.41
N ASN A 365 22.31 54.90 3.19
CA ASN A 365 21.63 55.42 1.98
C ASN A 365 20.35 54.65 1.66
N SER A 366 19.96 53.65 2.46
CA SER A 366 18.70 52.89 2.34
C SER A 366 18.06 52.69 3.71
N THR A 367 16.74 52.49 3.72
CA THR A 367 15.99 52.26 4.93
C THR A 367 16.05 50.79 5.38
N TYR A 368 15.86 50.54 6.69
CA TYR A 368 15.78 49.18 7.20
C TYR A 368 14.56 48.41 6.62
N VAL A 369 13.50 49.15 6.24
CA VAL A 369 12.27 48.58 5.65
C VAL A 369 12.61 47.98 4.28
N GLU A 370 13.31 48.73 3.42
CA GLU A 370 13.74 48.24 2.11
C GLU A 370 14.65 47.00 2.25
N LEU A 371 15.57 47.04 3.22
CA LEU A 371 16.47 45.95 3.53
C LEU A 371 15.70 44.67 3.91
N LEU A 372 14.76 44.74 4.89
CA LEU A 372 13.94 43.59 5.32
C LEU A 372 13.02 43.10 4.20
N GLN A 373 12.44 44.00 3.41
CA GLN A 373 11.63 43.60 2.23
C GLN A 373 12.45 42.84 1.18
N SER A 374 13.67 43.27 0.88
CA SER A 374 14.52 42.57 -0.08
C SER A 374 14.94 41.18 0.39
N GLU A 375 15.21 41.01 1.68
CA GLU A 375 15.51 39.72 2.33
C GLU A 375 14.30 38.78 2.28
N LEU A 376 13.14 39.25 2.75
CA LEU A 376 11.90 38.50 2.74
C LEU A 376 11.52 38.02 1.32
N LYS A 377 11.71 38.90 0.33
CA LYS A 377 11.44 38.58 -1.08
C LYS A 377 12.35 37.45 -1.57
N LEU A 378 13.66 37.53 -1.29
CA LEU A 378 14.59 36.47 -1.67
C LEU A 378 14.27 35.15 -0.96
N GLN A 379 14.01 35.18 0.37
CA GLN A 379 13.62 33.98 1.12
C GLN A 379 12.39 33.32 0.49
N LYS A 380 11.31 34.10 0.25
CA LYS A 380 10.08 33.58 -0.37
C LYS A 380 10.35 32.93 -1.74
N ILE A 381 11.20 33.55 -2.56
CA ILE A 381 11.57 33.04 -3.89
C ILE A 381 12.35 31.72 -3.78
N LEU A 382 13.32 31.62 -2.87
CA LEU A 382 14.10 30.40 -2.66
C LEU A 382 13.23 29.27 -2.11
N MET A 383 12.36 29.54 -1.11
CA MET A 383 11.40 28.58 -0.59
C MET A 383 10.43 28.10 -1.68
N HIS A 384 9.96 29.02 -2.53
CA HIS A 384 9.10 28.69 -3.65
C HIS A 384 9.81 27.78 -4.69
N LYS A 385 11.09 28.03 -4.99
CA LYS A 385 11.92 27.15 -5.84
C LYS A 385 11.93 25.72 -5.30
N VAL A 386 12.29 25.56 -4.02
CA VAL A 386 12.39 24.25 -3.37
C VAL A 386 11.03 23.52 -3.38
N MET A 387 9.95 24.23 -3.12
CA MET A 387 8.58 23.69 -3.20
C MET A 387 8.24 23.22 -4.62
N LEU A 388 8.57 23.99 -5.66
CA LEU A 388 8.32 23.61 -7.05
C LEU A 388 9.14 22.39 -7.48
N GLU A 389 10.40 22.30 -7.05
CA GLU A 389 11.28 21.15 -7.32
C GLU A 389 10.71 19.88 -6.68
N ALA A 390 10.28 19.95 -5.42
CA ALA A 390 9.63 18.84 -4.74
C ALA A 390 8.32 18.42 -5.43
N LYS A 391 7.43 19.38 -5.75
CA LYS A 391 6.18 19.10 -6.49
C LYS A 391 6.46 18.43 -7.84
N ARG A 392 7.45 18.90 -8.59
CA ARG A 392 7.84 18.30 -9.88
C ARG A 392 8.26 16.84 -9.71
N ASP A 393 9.09 16.55 -8.70
CA ASP A 393 9.65 15.21 -8.51
C ASP A 393 8.59 14.25 -7.97
N ILE A 394 7.70 14.69 -7.09
CA ILE A 394 6.51 13.91 -6.68
C ILE A 394 5.62 13.58 -7.90
N LYS A 395 5.35 14.56 -8.78
CA LYS A 395 4.58 14.31 -10.00
C LYS A 395 5.26 13.35 -10.96
N ARG A 396 6.61 13.34 -11.02
CA ARG A 396 7.38 12.36 -11.80
C ARG A 396 7.27 10.96 -11.22
N ALA A 397 7.43 10.79 -9.91
CA ALA A 397 7.25 9.50 -9.24
C ALA A 397 5.82 8.97 -9.45
N THR A 398 4.82 9.84 -9.31
CA THR A 398 3.41 9.49 -9.56
C THR A 398 3.18 9.10 -11.03
N LEU A 399 3.78 9.81 -11.98
CA LEU A 399 3.65 9.49 -13.42
C LEU A 399 4.24 8.13 -13.74
N LYS A 400 5.42 7.80 -13.20
CA LYS A 400 6.03 6.47 -13.36
C LYS A 400 5.13 5.38 -12.80
N TYR A 401 4.62 5.54 -11.59
CA TYR A 401 3.68 4.60 -10.98
C TYR A 401 2.43 4.40 -11.85
N VAL A 402 1.77 5.49 -12.30
CA VAL A 402 0.55 5.39 -13.12
C VAL A 402 0.83 4.75 -14.48
N LYS A 403 2.00 4.94 -15.05
CA LYS A 403 2.41 4.26 -16.28
C LYS A 403 2.73 2.78 -16.06
N GLY A 404 3.08 2.37 -14.84
CA GLY A 404 3.62 1.04 -14.51
C GLY A 404 5.11 0.92 -14.82
N GLU A 405 5.84 2.03 -14.79
CA GLU A 405 7.30 2.05 -14.90
C GLU A 405 7.94 1.73 -13.54
N PRO A 406 9.06 0.99 -13.48
CA PRO A 406 9.71 0.67 -12.22
C PRO A 406 10.20 1.94 -11.50
N LEU A 407 10.05 1.95 -10.17
CA LEU A 407 10.48 3.04 -9.28
C LEU A 407 11.77 2.71 -8.51
N ASN A 408 12.33 1.56 -8.74
CA ASN A 408 13.49 1.00 -8.03
C ASN A 408 14.76 0.91 -8.90
N GLU A 409 14.70 1.40 -10.15
CA GLU A 409 15.81 1.43 -11.11
C GLU A 409 16.28 2.86 -11.40
#